data_151b448132a4750e7283838c213e47fc
#
_entry.id   151b448132a4750e7283838c213e47fc
#
_cell.length_a   1.000
_cell.length_b   1.000
_cell.length_c   1.000
_cell.angle_alpha   90.00
_cell.angle_beta   90.00
_cell.angle_gamma   90.00
#
_symmetry.space_group_name_H-M   'P 1'
#
loop_
_entity.id
_entity.type
_entity.pdbx_description
1 polymer ?
#
loop_
_entity_poly.entity_id
_entity_poly.type
_entity_poly.pdbx_seq_one_letter_code
_entity_poly.pdbx_strand_id
1 'polypeptide(L)'
;MIKHVDYIWNTTSFPIWDSNSMIDTGIFAQDDCEIRVAYQGADVTVDRIVGFSQEGSAGDDDDFRIFYYNNGSFDWGSQRQSNIAGSIGGFIGSGVDYDITMGNGWVYNNLTSLYLYQGSTSTYNHNCSIRVDVGGQKVKSLQIKNGGIVVFDAFAALDNSNNIIGLFDTISDTMFTNSSLNLTYGEIINIIEISPENISFDYTGGTSALSIKSEEGWTASTENDWLTLSSITGTGNNTINITAQLNKGQERTGYVNVTDGSNTLVCTISQKTYPIRLPYNNLYINGNRIN
;
A
#
# COMPACT_ATOMS: atom_id res chain seq x y z
N MET A 1 -11.78 -15.01 3.35
CA MET A 1 -10.35 -14.61 3.18
C MET A 1 -10.31 -13.35 2.33
N ILE A 2 -9.75 -12.29 2.87
CA ILE A 2 -9.60 -11.01 2.17
C ILE A 2 -8.41 -11.10 1.23
N LYS A 3 -8.60 -10.70 -0.02
CA LYS A 3 -7.55 -10.59 -1.05
C LYS A 3 -7.42 -9.14 -1.47
N HIS A 4 -6.20 -8.67 -1.59
CA HIS A 4 -5.89 -7.38 -2.17
C HIS A 4 -6.13 -7.43 -3.69
N VAL A 5 -6.82 -6.44 -4.23
CA VAL A 5 -6.98 -6.25 -5.68
C VAL A 5 -6.43 -4.89 -6.07
N ASP A 6 -6.01 -4.75 -7.32
CA ASP A 6 -5.34 -3.52 -7.78
C ASP A 6 -6.28 -2.31 -7.77
N TYR A 7 -7.57 -2.52 -8.04
CA TYR A 7 -8.63 -1.50 -7.91
C TYR A 7 -10.01 -2.13 -7.92
N ILE A 8 -10.99 -1.35 -7.45
CA ILE A 8 -12.43 -1.64 -7.56
C ILE A 8 -13.13 -0.52 -8.33
N TRP A 9 -14.17 -0.84 -9.06
CA TRP A 9 -15.05 0.14 -9.70
C TRP A 9 -16.45 -0.41 -9.90
N ASN A 10 -17.40 0.48 -10.11
CA ASN A 10 -18.77 0.12 -10.46
C ASN A 10 -18.92 0.04 -11.98
N THR A 11 -19.45 -1.06 -12.49
CA THR A 11 -19.68 -1.26 -13.92
C THR A 11 -20.93 -0.57 -14.45
N THR A 12 -21.79 -0.09 -13.57
CA THR A 12 -23.03 0.62 -13.93
C THR A 12 -22.79 2.12 -13.82
N SER A 13 -23.09 2.86 -14.89
CA SER A 13 -23.06 4.31 -14.86
C SER A 13 -24.26 4.82 -14.07
N PHE A 14 -24.02 5.59 -13.01
CA PHE A 14 -25.06 6.30 -12.27
C PHE A 14 -25.06 7.80 -12.61
N PRO A 15 -26.19 8.49 -12.47
CA PRO A 15 -26.20 9.96 -12.52
C PRO A 15 -25.26 10.56 -11.47
N ILE A 16 -24.69 11.69 -11.78
CA ILE A 16 -23.64 12.38 -11.02
C ILE A 16 -23.98 12.65 -9.54
N TRP A 17 -25.24 12.55 -9.13
CA TRP A 17 -25.74 12.92 -7.81
C TRP A 17 -26.41 11.76 -7.06
N ASP A 18 -26.12 10.53 -7.45
CA ASP A 18 -26.74 9.38 -6.79
C ASP A 18 -25.86 8.93 -5.62
N SER A 19 -26.39 9.07 -4.39
CA SER A 19 -25.77 8.52 -3.17
C SER A 19 -25.54 7.01 -3.26
N ASN A 20 -26.21 6.33 -4.19
CA ASN A 20 -26.07 4.91 -4.43
C ASN A 20 -24.78 4.53 -5.15
N SER A 21 -24.01 5.48 -5.70
CA SER A 21 -22.71 5.21 -6.36
C SER A 21 -21.50 5.18 -5.43
N MET A 22 -21.71 5.42 -4.13
CA MET A 22 -20.63 5.65 -3.18
C MET A 22 -20.50 4.53 -2.15
N ILE A 23 -19.27 4.28 -1.72
CA ILE A 23 -18.96 3.51 -0.52
C ILE A 23 -18.84 4.50 0.65
N ASP A 24 -19.68 4.34 1.67
CA ASP A 24 -19.64 5.16 2.88
C ASP A 24 -18.67 4.55 3.89
N THR A 25 -17.73 5.35 4.38
CA THR A 25 -16.74 4.90 5.37
C THR A 25 -17.27 4.98 6.80
N GLY A 26 -18.37 5.69 7.05
CA GLY A 26 -18.85 5.99 8.40
C GLY A 26 -17.95 6.94 9.20
N ILE A 27 -16.84 7.43 8.62
CA ILE A 27 -15.92 8.37 9.27
C ILE A 27 -16.39 9.79 9.01
N PHE A 28 -16.52 10.58 10.06
CA PHE A 28 -16.90 11.99 9.97
C PHE A 28 -15.65 12.85 9.88
N ALA A 29 -15.63 13.77 8.92
CA ALA A 29 -14.53 14.71 8.75
C ALA A 29 -14.44 15.68 9.93
N GLN A 30 -13.23 16.06 10.32
CA GLN A 30 -12.92 17.13 11.27
C GLN A 30 -12.20 18.27 10.54
N ASP A 31 -12.06 19.45 11.16
CA ASP A 31 -11.46 20.64 10.54
C ASP A 31 -10.02 20.42 10.04
N ASP A 32 -9.32 19.47 10.65
CA ASP A 32 -7.94 19.05 10.31
C ASP A 32 -7.87 17.71 9.59
N CYS A 33 -9.00 17.26 9.00
CA CYS A 33 -9.06 16.02 8.25
C CYS A 33 -8.15 16.06 7.02
N GLU A 34 -7.38 15.01 6.85
CA GLU A 34 -6.62 14.74 5.64
C GLU A 34 -7.15 13.46 4.99
N ILE A 35 -7.30 13.48 3.66
CA ILE A 35 -7.75 12.34 2.89
C ILE A 35 -6.76 12.08 1.78
N ARG A 36 -6.29 10.85 1.71
CA ARG A 36 -5.49 10.34 0.62
C ARG A 36 -6.28 9.31 -0.15
N VAL A 37 -6.37 9.48 -1.45
CA VAL A 37 -6.98 8.51 -2.36
C VAL A 37 -6.02 8.18 -3.48
N ALA A 38 -5.82 6.89 -3.71
CA ALA A 38 -5.15 6.38 -4.90
C ALA A 38 -6.19 5.76 -5.84
N TYR A 39 -6.12 6.13 -7.11
CA TYR A 39 -7.06 5.68 -8.13
C TYR A 39 -6.40 5.65 -9.52
N GLN A 40 -7.03 4.91 -10.44
CA GLN A 40 -6.70 4.96 -11.87
C GLN A 40 -7.85 5.63 -12.62
N GLY A 41 -7.53 6.60 -13.47
CA GLY A 41 -8.53 7.27 -14.31
C GLY A 41 -9.23 6.27 -15.22
N ALA A 42 -10.56 6.31 -15.24
CA ALA A 42 -11.37 5.55 -16.18
C ALA A 42 -11.68 6.39 -17.43
N ASP A 43 -12.02 5.72 -18.53
CA ASP A 43 -12.41 6.36 -19.79
C ASP A 43 -13.89 6.78 -19.72
N VAL A 44 -14.19 7.74 -18.84
CA VAL A 44 -15.56 8.22 -18.63
C VAL A 44 -15.59 9.74 -18.60
N THR A 45 -16.61 10.28 -19.21
CA THR A 45 -16.97 11.70 -19.21
C THR A 45 -17.53 12.18 -17.87
N VAL A 46 -17.20 11.54 -16.75
CA VAL A 46 -17.86 11.71 -15.45
C VAL A 46 -16.96 12.33 -14.42
N ASP A 47 -17.47 13.24 -13.72
CA ASP A 47 -17.03 14.40 -13.00
C ASP A 47 -16.61 14.18 -11.52
N ARG A 48 -16.39 12.95 -11.02
CA ARG A 48 -16.10 12.73 -9.60
C ARG A 48 -14.94 11.79 -9.35
N ILE A 49 -14.18 12.06 -8.27
CA ILE A 49 -13.11 11.18 -7.82
C ILE A 49 -13.36 10.74 -6.37
N VAL A 50 -13.56 11.67 -5.47
CA VAL A 50 -13.82 11.44 -4.05
C VAL A 50 -14.64 12.61 -3.55
N GLY A 51 -15.63 12.34 -2.74
CA GLY A 51 -16.43 13.40 -2.22
C GLY A 51 -17.09 13.07 -0.89
N PHE A 52 -17.42 14.12 -0.18
CA PHE A 52 -18.35 14.08 0.93
C PHE A 52 -19.57 14.84 0.45
N SER A 53 -20.73 14.28 0.61
CA SER A 53 -21.94 15.03 0.43
C SER A 53 -22.95 14.67 1.50
N GLN A 54 -23.64 15.66 2.00
CA GLN A 54 -24.81 15.45 2.81
C GLN A 54 -25.92 14.86 1.94
N GLU A 55 -26.60 13.81 2.42
CA GLU A 55 -27.80 13.32 1.74
C GLU A 55 -28.83 14.42 1.62
N GLY A 56 -29.30 14.71 0.42
CA GLY A 56 -30.60 15.30 0.19
C GLY A 56 -30.71 16.64 -0.51
N SER A 57 -29.66 17.35 -0.83
CA SER A 57 -29.83 18.60 -1.58
C SER A 57 -28.77 18.87 -2.63
N ALA A 58 -29.25 18.93 -3.86
CA ALA A 58 -28.52 19.48 -5.00
C ALA A 58 -28.37 21.02 -4.84
N GLY A 59 -27.67 21.45 -3.81
CA GLY A 59 -27.53 22.89 -3.59
C GLY A 59 -26.99 23.31 -2.24
N ASP A 60 -26.76 22.41 -1.30
CA ASP A 60 -26.32 22.80 0.03
C ASP A 60 -24.80 23.01 0.09
N ASP A 61 -24.46 24.13 0.72
CA ASP A 61 -23.15 24.75 0.77
C ASP A 61 -22.13 24.03 1.70
N ASP A 62 -22.48 22.85 2.22
CA ASP A 62 -21.77 22.18 3.31
C ASP A 62 -20.99 20.93 2.88
N ASP A 63 -20.84 20.71 1.59
CA ASP A 63 -20.12 19.57 1.06
C ASP A 63 -18.61 19.82 0.94
N PHE A 64 -17.81 18.93 1.48
CA PHE A 64 -16.39 18.84 1.13
C PHE A 64 -16.22 17.88 -0.04
N ARG A 65 -15.68 18.35 -1.16
CA ARG A 65 -15.64 17.59 -2.42
C ARG A 65 -14.31 17.77 -3.12
N ILE A 66 -13.86 16.71 -3.78
CA ILE A 66 -13.03 16.83 -4.96
C ILE A 66 -13.89 16.48 -6.16
N PHE A 67 -14.19 17.47 -6.98
CA PHE A 67 -14.79 17.28 -8.29
C PHE A 67 -13.78 17.61 -9.36
N TYR A 68 -13.82 16.82 -10.39
CA TYR A 68 -13.21 17.13 -11.65
C TYR A 68 -14.32 17.40 -12.67
N TYR A 69 -14.12 18.42 -13.48
CA TYR A 69 -14.98 18.73 -14.61
C TYR A 69 -14.31 18.32 -15.91
N ASN A 70 -15.10 17.92 -16.89
CA ASN A 70 -14.65 17.54 -18.23
C ASN A 70 -13.89 18.67 -18.99
N ASN A 71 -13.93 19.90 -18.49
CA ASN A 71 -13.16 21.04 -18.99
C ASN A 71 -11.76 21.19 -18.37
N GLY A 72 -11.34 20.26 -17.52
CA GLY A 72 -10.07 20.30 -16.82
C GLY A 72 -10.06 21.15 -15.55
N SER A 73 -11.22 21.64 -15.10
CA SER A 73 -11.34 22.36 -13.83
C SER A 73 -11.59 21.41 -12.67
N PHE A 74 -11.32 21.90 -11.47
CA PHE A 74 -11.26 21.12 -10.26
C PHE A 74 -11.92 21.91 -9.13
N ASP A 75 -12.96 21.40 -8.51
CA ASP A 75 -13.60 22.01 -7.35
C ASP A 75 -13.14 21.30 -6.08
N TRP A 76 -12.84 22.10 -5.08
CA TRP A 76 -12.44 21.66 -3.78
C TRP A 76 -13.02 22.59 -2.70
N GLY A 77 -13.39 22.05 -1.55
CA GLY A 77 -13.77 22.82 -0.35
C GLY A 77 -15.22 22.65 0.10
N SER A 78 -15.50 23.22 1.28
CA SER A 78 -16.76 23.21 1.98
C SER A 78 -17.59 24.43 1.62
N GLN A 79 -17.94 24.79 0.62
CA GLN A 79 -18.83 25.85 0.08
C GLN A 79 -18.48 26.06 -1.38
N ARG A 80 -19.46 26.40 -2.17
CA ARG A 80 -19.32 26.93 -3.53
C ARG A 80 -18.34 28.11 -3.61
N GLN A 81 -17.11 27.90 -3.25
CA GLN A 81 -16.05 28.71 -3.79
C GLN A 81 -15.80 28.20 -5.20
N SER A 82 -16.81 28.51 -6.02
CA SER A 82 -16.71 28.49 -7.46
C SER A 82 -15.34 28.97 -7.87
N ASN A 83 -14.68 28.12 -8.63
CA ASN A 83 -13.48 28.45 -9.38
C ASN A 83 -12.22 28.64 -8.55
N ILE A 84 -11.69 27.58 -8.00
CA ILE A 84 -10.24 27.47 -8.02
C ILE A 84 -9.90 27.16 -9.47
N ALA A 85 -9.98 28.23 -10.28
CA ALA A 85 -9.59 28.24 -11.67
C ALA A 85 -8.06 28.23 -11.74
N GLY A 86 -7.48 27.13 -11.44
CA GLY A 86 -6.20 26.74 -11.95
C GLY A 86 -6.50 25.51 -12.81
N SER A 87 -6.42 25.66 -14.12
CA SER A 87 -6.40 24.54 -15.04
C SER A 87 -5.24 23.63 -14.65
N ILE A 88 -5.50 22.69 -13.73
CA ILE A 88 -4.58 21.60 -13.45
C ILE A 88 -4.89 20.57 -14.53
N GLY A 89 -4.36 20.83 -15.72
CA GLY A 89 -4.48 19.94 -16.85
C GLY A 89 -3.90 18.57 -16.47
N GLY A 90 -4.65 17.51 -16.74
CA GLY A 90 -4.12 16.17 -16.75
C GLY A 90 -4.53 15.24 -15.60
N PHE A 91 -5.64 15.49 -14.88
CA PHE A 91 -6.10 14.61 -13.79
C PHE A 91 -7.04 13.47 -14.22
N ILE A 92 -7.38 13.33 -15.50
CA ILE A 92 -8.17 12.22 -16.00
C ILE A 92 -7.57 11.74 -17.31
N GLY A 93 -6.51 10.95 -17.23
CA GLY A 93 -6.10 10.12 -18.35
C GLY A 93 -6.65 8.72 -18.13
N SER A 94 -7.38 8.16 -19.09
CA SER A 94 -7.75 6.74 -19.05
C SER A 94 -6.49 5.89 -18.85
N GLY A 95 -6.52 5.03 -17.82
CA GLY A 95 -5.40 4.18 -17.46
C GLY A 95 -4.24 4.88 -16.73
N VAL A 96 -4.35 6.17 -16.39
CA VAL A 96 -3.32 6.90 -15.64
C VAL A 96 -3.57 6.77 -14.14
N ASP A 97 -2.52 6.46 -13.39
CA ASP A 97 -2.56 6.36 -11.94
C ASP A 97 -2.40 7.72 -11.27
N TYR A 98 -3.18 7.92 -10.22
CA TYR A 98 -3.17 9.11 -9.37
C TYR A 98 -3.09 8.71 -7.90
N ASP A 99 -2.40 9.51 -7.10
CA ASP A 99 -2.32 9.40 -5.66
C ASP A 99 -2.34 10.81 -5.08
N ILE A 100 -3.47 11.21 -4.55
CA ILE A 100 -3.76 12.58 -4.13
C ILE A 100 -4.04 12.60 -2.64
N THR A 101 -3.36 13.48 -1.92
CA THR A 101 -3.70 13.83 -0.54
C THR A 101 -4.27 15.24 -0.50
N MET A 102 -5.34 15.40 0.22
CA MET A 102 -5.96 16.68 0.46
C MET A 102 -6.16 16.92 1.94
N GLY A 103 -6.05 18.17 2.33
CA GLY A 103 -6.39 18.66 3.64
C GLY A 103 -7.09 20.01 3.52
N ASN A 104 -7.37 20.65 4.64
CA ASN A 104 -8.07 21.91 4.68
C ASN A 104 -7.19 23.04 4.06
N GLY A 105 -7.53 23.47 2.87
CA GLY A 105 -6.81 24.54 2.15
C GLY A 105 -5.66 24.06 1.27
N TRP A 106 -5.47 22.76 1.06
CA TRP A 106 -4.42 22.27 0.18
C TRP A 106 -4.73 20.95 -0.49
N VAL A 107 -4.13 20.73 -1.66
CA VAL A 107 -4.15 19.46 -2.40
C VAL A 107 -2.73 19.14 -2.86
N TYR A 108 -2.29 17.92 -2.66
CA TYR A 108 -0.95 17.43 -2.94
C TYR A 108 -0.97 16.16 -3.78
N ASN A 109 -0.15 16.12 -4.83
CA ASN A 109 0.04 14.91 -5.63
C ASN A 109 1.25 14.14 -5.11
N ASN A 110 1.01 12.97 -4.55
CA ASN A 110 2.05 12.14 -3.95
C ASN A 110 3.01 11.54 -5.00
N LEU A 111 2.52 11.29 -6.23
CA LEU A 111 3.35 10.72 -7.31
C LEU A 111 4.37 11.73 -7.85
N THR A 112 4.01 13.00 -7.91
CA THR A 112 4.89 14.07 -8.42
C THR A 112 5.56 14.87 -7.32
N SER A 113 5.15 14.68 -6.07
CA SER A 113 5.60 15.45 -4.91
C SER A 113 5.38 16.96 -5.04
N LEU A 114 4.26 17.35 -5.63
CA LEU A 114 3.91 18.75 -5.87
C LEU A 114 2.57 19.11 -5.24
N TYR A 115 2.48 20.32 -4.66
CA TYR A 115 1.20 20.92 -4.34
C TYR A 115 0.48 21.33 -5.60
N LEU A 116 -0.75 20.87 -5.72
CA LEU A 116 -1.66 21.25 -6.80
C LEU A 116 -2.43 22.51 -6.44
N TYR A 117 -2.68 22.69 -5.16
CA TYR A 117 -3.33 23.83 -4.58
C TYR A 117 -2.83 24.13 -3.17
N GLN A 118 -2.73 25.40 -2.84
CA GLN A 118 -2.56 25.92 -1.48
C GLN A 118 -3.34 27.24 -1.38
N GLY A 119 -4.26 27.33 -0.44
CA GLY A 119 -5.15 28.49 -0.31
C GLY A 119 -5.78 28.62 1.07
N SER A 120 -6.92 29.29 1.13
CA SER A 120 -7.62 29.55 2.38
C SER A 120 -8.23 28.29 2.95
N THR A 121 -8.24 28.18 4.28
CA THR A 121 -8.96 27.15 5.04
C THR A 121 -10.44 27.52 5.16
N SER A 122 -11.29 26.52 5.31
CA SER A 122 -12.71 26.71 5.63
C SER A 122 -13.10 25.80 6.79
N THR A 123 -14.24 26.06 7.42
CA THR A 123 -14.82 25.18 8.44
C THR A 123 -15.64 24.10 7.76
N TYR A 124 -15.53 22.87 8.23
CA TYR A 124 -16.29 21.75 7.71
C TYR A 124 -17.59 21.54 8.46
N ASN A 125 -18.58 21.00 7.76
CA ASN A 125 -19.76 20.43 8.41
C ASN A 125 -19.45 19.02 8.88
N HIS A 126 -19.40 18.84 10.19
CA HIS A 126 -19.07 17.55 10.83
C HIS A 126 -20.21 16.53 10.82
N ASN A 127 -21.31 16.82 10.13
CA ASN A 127 -22.51 15.95 10.14
C ASN A 127 -22.53 14.93 8.98
N CYS A 128 -21.50 14.93 8.13
CA CYS A 128 -21.44 14.01 6.98
C CYS A 128 -20.27 13.04 7.13
N SER A 129 -20.54 11.77 6.80
CA SER A 129 -19.45 10.79 6.66
C SER A 129 -18.72 10.95 5.34
N ILE A 130 -17.47 10.53 5.34
CA ILE A 130 -16.62 10.48 4.17
C ILE A 130 -17.07 9.33 3.27
N ARG A 131 -17.29 9.62 2.00
CA ARG A 131 -17.72 8.65 0.98
C ARG A 131 -16.77 8.67 -0.22
N VAL A 132 -16.51 7.51 -0.78
CA VAL A 132 -15.71 7.38 -2.00
C VAL A 132 -16.61 6.99 -3.17
N ASP A 133 -16.55 7.74 -4.26
CA ASP A 133 -17.27 7.41 -5.49
C ASP A 133 -16.45 6.36 -6.28
N VAL A 134 -17.07 5.23 -6.55
CA VAL A 134 -16.51 4.15 -7.35
C VAL A 134 -17.18 4.03 -8.73
N GLY A 135 -18.09 4.97 -9.05
CA GLY A 135 -18.85 4.95 -10.30
C GLY A 135 -18.08 5.49 -11.51
N GLY A 136 -17.12 6.37 -11.28
CA GLY A 136 -16.37 7.05 -12.35
C GLY A 136 -14.90 6.72 -12.41
N GLN A 137 -14.33 6.11 -11.36
CA GLN A 137 -12.90 5.87 -11.24
C GLN A 137 -12.61 4.46 -10.68
N LYS A 138 -11.43 3.95 -11.00
CA LYS A 138 -10.92 2.70 -10.45
C LYS A 138 -10.17 2.99 -9.15
N VAL A 139 -10.84 2.82 -8.02
CA VAL A 139 -10.29 3.15 -6.71
C VAL A 139 -9.34 2.04 -6.26
N LYS A 140 -8.13 2.42 -5.82
CA LYS A 140 -7.08 1.53 -5.30
C LYS A 140 -7.05 1.52 -3.78
N SER A 141 -7.02 2.70 -3.18
CA SER A 141 -6.97 2.85 -1.72
C SER A 141 -7.56 4.18 -1.26
N LEU A 142 -7.93 4.22 0.02
CA LEU A 142 -8.42 5.40 0.72
C LEU A 142 -7.85 5.43 2.13
N GLN A 143 -7.19 6.52 2.50
CA GLN A 143 -6.74 6.76 3.87
C GLN A 143 -7.32 8.07 4.40
N ILE A 144 -7.76 8.06 5.65
CA ILE A 144 -8.32 9.24 6.33
C ILE A 144 -7.54 9.45 7.62
N LYS A 145 -7.15 10.71 7.87
CA LYS A 145 -6.57 11.16 9.12
C LYS A 145 -7.41 12.25 9.73
N ASN A 146 -7.62 12.20 11.03
CA ASN A 146 -8.20 13.26 11.84
C ASN A 146 -7.18 13.64 12.92
N GLY A 147 -6.81 14.91 13.04
CA GLY A 147 -5.80 15.36 13.99
C GLY A 147 -4.42 14.72 13.77
N GLY A 148 -4.07 14.42 12.52
CA GLY A 148 -2.83 13.72 12.17
C GLY A 148 -2.83 12.22 12.50
N ILE A 149 -3.91 11.67 13.09
CA ILE A 149 -4.05 10.25 13.41
C ILE A 149 -4.79 9.54 12.27
N VAL A 150 -4.24 8.44 11.77
CA VAL A 150 -4.92 7.58 10.80
C VAL A 150 -6.11 6.91 11.47
N VAL A 151 -7.32 7.20 10.99
CA VAL A 151 -8.59 6.66 11.52
C VAL A 151 -9.27 5.70 10.54
N PHE A 152 -8.80 5.67 9.29
CA PHE A 152 -9.23 4.76 8.24
C PHE A 152 -8.07 4.54 7.27
N ASP A 153 -7.77 3.29 6.93
CA ASP A 153 -6.69 2.92 6.02
C ASP A 153 -7.10 1.68 5.23
N ALA A 154 -7.71 1.91 4.08
CA ALA A 154 -8.33 0.86 3.31
C ALA A 154 -7.74 0.71 1.91
N PHE A 155 -7.73 -0.51 1.43
CA PHE A 155 -7.36 -0.88 0.07
C PHE A 155 -8.51 -1.60 -0.65
N ALA A 156 -8.48 -1.59 -1.97
CA ALA A 156 -9.41 -2.32 -2.80
C ALA A 156 -9.28 -3.84 -2.56
N ALA A 157 -10.38 -4.50 -2.25
CA ALA A 157 -10.35 -5.88 -1.77
C ALA A 157 -11.53 -6.73 -2.28
N LEU A 158 -11.27 -8.04 -2.32
CA LEU A 158 -12.24 -9.11 -2.51
C LEU A 158 -12.28 -9.99 -1.26
N ASP A 159 -13.42 -10.07 -0.58
CA ASP A 159 -13.65 -11.19 0.34
C ASP A 159 -14.09 -12.42 -0.44
N ASN A 160 -13.13 -13.30 -0.70
CA ASN A 160 -13.34 -14.51 -1.49
C ASN A 160 -14.28 -15.52 -0.81
N SER A 161 -14.49 -15.41 0.53
CA SER A 161 -15.39 -16.32 1.26
C SER A 161 -16.86 -16.00 1.02
N ASN A 162 -17.16 -14.71 0.87
CA ASN A 162 -18.52 -14.18 0.74
C ASN A 162 -18.79 -13.57 -0.65
N ASN A 163 -17.78 -13.53 -1.52
CA ASN A 163 -17.80 -12.86 -2.83
C ASN A 163 -18.20 -11.37 -2.73
N ILE A 164 -17.67 -10.69 -1.71
CA ILE A 164 -17.92 -9.25 -1.47
C ILE A 164 -16.71 -8.47 -1.99
N ILE A 165 -16.98 -7.46 -2.81
CA ILE A 165 -16.00 -6.51 -3.34
C ILE A 165 -16.19 -5.18 -2.62
N GLY A 166 -15.10 -4.53 -2.23
CA GLY A 166 -15.17 -3.26 -1.52
C GLY A 166 -13.79 -2.71 -1.13
N LEU A 167 -13.80 -1.85 -0.11
CA LEU A 167 -12.60 -1.35 0.55
C LEU A 167 -12.44 -2.06 1.89
N PHE A 168 -11.32 -2.73 2.09
CA PHE A 168 -10.99 -3.37 3.36
C PHE A 168 -10.17 -2.42 4.21
N ASP A 169 -10.74 -1.96 5.33
CA ASP A 169 -10.07 -1.09 6.28
C ASP A 169 -9.24 -1.90 7.28
N THR A 170 -7.94 -1.65 7.32
CA THR A 170 -6.99 -2.35 8.18
C THR A 170 -7.04 -1.91 9.64
N ILE A 171 -7.64 -0.75 9.92
CA ILE A 171 -7.79 -0.21 11.28
C ILE A 171 -8.94 -0.90 12.01
N SER A 172 -10.10 -1.04 11.34
CA SER A 172 -11.29 -1.66 11.91
C SER A 172 -11.44 -3.15 11.59
N ASP A 173 -10.56 -3.71 10.73
CA ASP A 173 -10.64 -5.08 10.21
C ASP A 173 -11.99 -5.36 9.53
N THR A 174 -12.50 -4.38 8.78
CA THR A 174 -13.86 -4.39 8.22
C THR A 174 -13.87 -4.13 6.72
N MET A 175 -14.75 -4.84 6.01
CA MET A 175 -15.03 -4.62 4.59
C MET A 175 -16.15 -3.57 4.44
N PHE A 176 -15.84 -2.48 3.75
CA PHE A 176 -16.80 -1.43 3.37
C PHE A 176 -17.22 -1.65 1.93
N THR A 177 -18.51 -1.78 1.72
CA THR A 177 -19.11 -2.03 0.40
C THR A 177 -20.47 -1.35 0.30
N ASN A 178 -21.03 -1.34 -0.90
CA ASN A 178 -22.41 -0.91 -1.14
C ASN A 178 -23.11 -1.96 -1.98
N SER A 179 -24.09 -2.63 -1.41
CA SER A 179 -24.85 -3.71 -2.06
C SER A 179 -25.70 -3.27 -3.26
N SER A 180 -25.94 -1.96 -3.41
CA SER A 180 -26.64 -1.39 -4.57
C SER A 180 -25.74 -1.25 -5.79
N LEU A 181 -24.41 -1.45 -5.65
CA LEU A 181 -23.42 -1.33 -6.70
C LEU A 181 -23.13 -2.67 -7.36
N ASN A 182 -22.89 -2.63 -8.66
CA ASN A 182 -22.30 -3.74 -9.41
C ASN A 182 -20.77 -3.60 -9.41
N LEU A 183 -20.16 -3.76 -8.24
CA LEU A 183 -18.73 -3.65 -8.08
C LEU A 183 -18.02 -4.79 -8.80
N THR A 184 -16.93 -4.46 -9.44
CA THR A 184 -15.95 -5.39 -10.00
C THR A 184 -14.54 -4.97 -9.59
N TYR A 185 -13.55 -5.80 -9.87
CA TYR A 185 -12.16 -5.56 -9.50
C TYR A 185 -11.23 -5.89 -10.67
N GLY A 186 -10.02 -5.36 -10.63
CA GLY A 186 -8.97 -5.67 -11.57
C GLY A 186 -8.24 -6.98 -11.24
N GLU A 187 -6.91 -6.97 -11.24
CA GLU A 187 -6.13 -8.14 -10.92
C GLU A 187 -6.02 -8.34 -9.40
N ILE A 188 -5.91 -9.58 -8.96
CA ILE A 188 -5.57 -9.89 -7.57
C ILE A 188 -4.08 -9.60 -7.38
N ILE A 189 -3.77 -8.73 -6.43
CA ILE A 189 -2.40 -8.42 -6.03
C ILE A 189 -1.99 -9.41 -4.96
N ASN A 190 -1.08 -10.31 -5.31
CA ASN A 190 -0.47 -11.18 -4.33
C ASN A 190 0.61 -10.40 -3.58
N ILE A 191 0.43 -10.25 -2.27
CA ILE A 191 1.41 -9.62 -1.40
C ILE A 191 2.29 -10.72 -0.81
N ILE A 192 3.61 -10.61 -1.06
CA ILE A 192 4.61 -11.44 -0.40
C ILE A 192 5.63 -10.53 0.28
N GLU A 193 5.97 -10.84 1.52
CA GLU A 193 6.98 -10.13 2.32
C GLU A 193 7.90 -11.13 3.00
N ILE A 194 9.16 -10.77 3.19
CA ILE A 194 10.12 -11.55 3.96
C ILE A 194 10.80 -10.69 5.04
N SER A 195 11.10 -11.30 6.17
CA SER A 195 11.85 -10.63 7.25
C SER A 195 12.67 -11.64 8.06
N PRO A 196 13.95 -11.34 8.31
CA PRO A 196 14.73 -10.21 7.83
C PRO A 196 15.19 -10.38 6.37
N GLU A 197 15.48 -9.27 5.67
CA GLU A 197 16.03 -9.29 4.31
C GLU A 197 17.53 -9.63 4.28
N ASN A 198 18.23 -9.52 5.42
CA ASN A 198 19.65 -9.82 5.55
C ASN A 198 19.91 -10.67 6.81
N ILE A 199 20.65 -11.75 6.65
CA ILE A 199 21.07 -12.64 7.74
C ILE A 199 22.58 -12.77 7.72
N SER A 200 23.23 -12.67 8.88
CA SER A 200 24.67 -12.84 9.03
C SER A 200 24.99 -14.01 9.94
N PHE A 201 25.84 -14.91 9.45
CA PHE A 201 26.37 -16.03 10.22
C PHE A 201 27.84 -15.83 10.56
N ASP A 202 28.25 -16.37 11.70
CA ASP A 202 29.67 -16.54 11.98
C ASP A 202 30.24 -17.69 11.11
N TYR A 203 31.56 -17.83 11.04
CA TYR A 203 32.21 -18.91 10.26
C TYR A 203 31.78 -20.30 10.69
N THR A 204 31.36 -20.50 11.93
CA THR A 204 30.87 -21.78 12.45
C THR A 204 29.57 -22.23 11.81
N GLY A 205 28.87 -21.35 11.12
CA GLY A 205 27.53 -21.58 10.63
C GLY A 205 26.48 -21.45 11.72
N GLY A 206 25.33 -22.07 11.51
CA GLY A 206 24.21 -22.02 12.43
C GLY A 206 22.87 -21.97 11.72
N THR A 207 21.80 -21.70 12.46
CA THR A 207 20.45 -21.62 11.93
C THR A 207 19.82 -20.29 12.29
N SER A 208 19.13 -19.66 11.34
CA SER A 208 18.36 -18.43 11.52
C SER A 208 16.97 -18.57 10.89
N ALA A 209 15.99 -17.92 11.47
CA ALA A 209 14.63 -17.90 10.96
C ALA A 209 14.44 -16.81 9.88
N LEU A 210 13.67 -17.14 8.85
CA LEU A 210 13.13 -16.21 7.85
C LEU A 210 11.61 -16.31 7.91
N SER A 211 10.97 -15.20 8.31
CA SER A 211 9.52 -15.05 8.28
C SER A 211 9.07 -14.74 6.87
N ILE A 212 8.03 -15.41 6.41
CA ILE A 212 7.39 -15.18 5.12
C ILE A 212 5.93 -14.82 5.41
N LYS A 213 5.48 -13.67 4.93
CA LYS A 213 4.06 -13.32 4.86
C LYS A 213 3.61 -13.44 3.42
N SER A 214 2.54 -14.16 3.18
CA SER A 214 1.95 -14.33 1.86
C SER A 214 0.46 -14.60 1.99
N GLU A 215 -0.31 -14.11 1.04
CA GLU A 215 -1.75 -14.43 0.94
C GLU A 215 -2.00 -15.73 0.17
N GLU A 216 -1.01 -16.18 -0.60
CA GLU A 216 -1.09 -17.35 -1.48
C GLU A 216 0.01 -18.38 -1.16
N GLY A 217 0.15 -19.36 -2.05
CA GLY A 217 1.27 -20.30 -2.01
C GLY A 217 2.59 -19.61 -2.36
N TRP A 218 3.67 -20.08 -1.75
CA TRP A 218 5.01 -19.59 -2.03
C TRP A 218 6.01 -20.72 -2.17
N THR A 219 7.11 -20.44 -2.87
CA THR A 219 8.27 -21.32 -2.95
C THR A 219 9.52 -20.60 -2.50
N ALA A 220 10.43 -21.30 -1.84
CA ALA A 220 11.74 -20.80 -1.43
C ALA A 220 12.85 -21.65 -2.06
N SER A 221 13.93 -21.01 -2.52
CA SER A 221 15.04 -21.69 -3.14
C SER A 221 16.37 -21.02 -2.83
N THR A 222 17.46 -21.77 -2.92
CA THR A 222 18.83 -21.28 -2.90
C THR A 222 19.71 -22.10 -3.84
N GLU A 223 20.61 -21.44 -4.55
CA GLU A 223 21.63 -22.10 -5.38
C GLU A 223 22.94 -22.33 -4.63
N ASN A 224 22.98 -21.96 -3.34
CA ASN A 224 24.18 -22.04 -2.52
C ASN A 224 24.23 -23.37 -1.74
N ASP A 225 25.10 -24.29 -2.11
CA ASP A 225 25.26 -25.64 -1.52
C ASP A 225 25.53 -25.64 -0.02
N TRP A 226 25.99 -24.52 0.53
CA TRP A 226 26.27 -24.36 1.95
C TRP A 226 25.08 -23.86 2.77
N LEU A 227 23.95 -23.60 2.12
CA LEU A 227 22.67 -23.23 2.75
C LEU A 227 21.68 -24.38 2.61
N THR A 228 20.90 -24.60 3.66
CA THR A 228 19.80 -25.57 3.67
C THR A 228 18.56 -24.88 4.22
N LEU A 229 17.42 -25.09 3.56
CA LEU A 229 16.11 -24.57 3.96
C LEU A 229 15.29 -25.67 4.63
N SER A 230 14.60 -25.34 5.73
CA SER A 230 13.71 -26.31 6.41
C SER A 230 12.44 -26.62 5.62
N SER A 231 12.00 -25.72 4.75
CA SER A 231 10.93 -25.93 3.78
C SER A 231 11.21 -25.11 2.51
N ILE A 232 10.80 -25.64 1.38
CA ILE A 232 10.93 -25.01 0.07
C ILE A 232 9.58 -24.59 -0.52
N THR A 233 8.48 -24.89 0.15
CA THR A 233 7.11 -24.51 -0.25
C THR A 233 6.26 -24.26 0.99
N GLY A 234 5.23 -23.45 0.84
CA GLY A 234 4.22 -23.21 1.86
C GLY A 234 3.03 -22.44 1.31
N THR A 235 2.06 -22.16 2.17
CA THR A 235 0.87 -21.34 1.89
C THR A 235 0.63 -20.41 3.06
N GLY A 236 0.23 -19.18 2.77
CA GLY A 236 0.00 -18.16 3.80
C GLY A 236 1.27 -17.78 4.57
N ASN A 237 1.07 -17.17 5.73
CA ASN A 237 2.16 -16.76 6.61
C ASN A 237 2.87 -17.96 7.22
N ASN A 238 4.19 -17.98 7.14
CA ASN A 238 5.02 -19.08 7.66
C ASN A 238 6.41 -18.58 8.08
N THR A 239 7.16 -19.44 8.74
CA THR A 239 8.56 -19.23 9.09
C THR A 239 9.38 -20.43 8.67
N ILE A 240 10.43 -20.21 7.88
CA ILE A 240 11.40 -21.23 7.52
C ILE A 240 12.73 -20.99 8.23
N ASN A 241 13.46 -22.06 8.47
CA ASN A 241 14.81 -21.99 9.00
C ASN A 241 15.83 -22.11 7.86
N ILE A 242 16.80 -21.19 7.85
CA ILE A 242 17.95 -21.21 6.97
C ILE A 242 19.13 -21.69 7.80
N THR A 243 19.76 -22.78 7.41
CA THR A 243 20.94 -23.34 8.08
C THR A 243 22.17 -23.16 7.20
N ALA A 244 23.20 -22.50 7.74
CA ALA A 244 24.48 -22.31 7.08
C ALA A 244 25.51 -23.32 7.61
N GLN A 245 26.23 -23.98 6.71
CA GLN A 245 27.33 -24.89 7.05
C GLN A 245 28.58 -24.12 7.50
N LEU A 246 29.48 -24.82 8.18
CA LEU A 246 30.79 -24.32 8.56
C LEU A 246 31.55 -23.72 7.34
N ASN A 247 32.01 -22.48 7.45
CA ASN A 247 32.87 -21.86 6.46
C ASN A 247 34.36 -22.08 6.84
N LYS A 248 35.11 -22.78 6.00
CA LYS A 248 36.54 -22.99 6.16
C LYS A 248 37.41 -22.07 5.28
N GLY A 249 36.75 -21.14 4.58
CA GLY A 249 37.37 -20.25 3.61
C GLY A 249 37.22 -18.77 3.92
N GLN A 250 37.22 -18.00 2.87
CA GLN A 250 37.00 -16.56 2.90
C GLN A 250 35.53 -16.26 3.26
N GLU A 251 35.25 -15.01 3.58
CA GLU A 251 33.87 -14.50 3.67
C GLU A 251 33.10 -14.85 2.40
N ARG A 252 31.84 -15.23 2.57
CA ARG A 252 30.98 -15.60 1.45
C ARG A 252 29.59 -15.03 1.60
N THR A 253 28.95 -14.77 0.46
CA THR A 253 27.57 -14.31 0.37
C THR A 253 26.75 -15.35 -0.39
N GLY A 254 25.53 -15.58 0.04
CA GLY A 254 24.55 -16.43 -0.60
C GLY A 254 23.17 -15.77 -0.59
N TYR A 255 22.23 -16.38 -1.29
CA TYR A 255 20.90 -15.82 -1.47
C TYR A 255 19.84 -16.91 -1.26
N VAL A 256 18.76 -16.51 -0.62
CA VAL A 256 17.52 -17.27 -0.56
C VAL A 256 16.44 -16.47 -1.29
N ASN A 257 15.93 -17.05 -2.36
CA ASN A 257 14.84 -16.48 -3.14
C ASN A 257 13.50 -17.03 -2.62
N VAL A 258 12.53 -16.16 -2.40
CA VAL A 258 11.15 -16.54 -2.05
C VAL A 258 10.21 -15.91 -3.07
N THR A 259 9.36 -16.72 -3.70
CA THR A 259 8.45 -16.25 -4.74
C THR A 259 7.04 -16.82 -4.57
N ASP A 260 6.04 -16.01 -4.90
CA ASP A 260 4.63 -16.38 -5.03
C ASP A 260 4.24 -16.74 -6.49
N GLY A 261 5.22 -16.74 -7.40
CA GLY A 261 5.04 -16.96 -8.83
C GLY A 261 4.94 -15.66 -9.63
N SER A 262 4.54 -14.55 -9.02
CA SER A 262 4.48 -13.20 -9.64
C SER A 262 5.64 -12.32 -9.18
N ASN A 263 5.95 -12.37 -7.89
CA ASN A 263 6.99 -11.59 -7.25
C ASN A 263 8.08 -12.50 -6.71
N THR A 264 9.33 -12.04 -6.73
CA THR A 264 10.46 -12.73 -6.12
C THR A 264 11.20 -11.79 -5.19
N LEU A 265 11.31 -12.18 -3.93
CA LEU A 265 12.07 -11.48 -2.90
C LEU A 265 13.34 -12.24 -2.58
N VAL A 266 14.38 -11.51 -2.21
CA VAL A 266 15.72 -12.06 -1.96
C VAL A 266 16.15 -11.75 -0.54
N CYS A 267 16.43 -12.80 0.25
CA CYS A 267 17.14 -12.67 1.51
C CYS A 267 18.64 -12.87 1.27
N THR A 268 19.45 -11.89 1.62
CA THR A 268 20.90 -11.93 1.49
C THR A 268 21.53 -12.57 2.73
N ILE A 269 22.36 -13.59 2.53
CA ILE A 269 23.04 -14.31 3.59
C ILE A 269 24.53 -14.02 3.52
N SER A 270 25.10 -13.44 4.57
CA SER A 270 26.55 -13.25 4.71
C SER A 270 27.11 -14.25 5.72
N GLN A 271 28.30 -14.77 5.47
CA GLN A 271 29.02 -15.62 6.42
C GLN A 271 30.50 -15.23 6.50
N LYS A 272 30.93 -14.99 7.73
CA LYS A 272 32.31 -14.55 8.02
C LYS A 272 33.35 -15.55 7.58
N THR A 273 34.56 -15.01 7.36
CA THR A 273 35.76 -15.77 7.07
C THR A 273 36.17 -16.68 8.23
N TYR A 274 36.71 -17.84 7.93
CA TYR A 274 37.34 -18.72 8.93
C TYR A 274 38.58 -18.00 9.53
N PRO A 275 38.71 -17.88 10.86
CA PRO A 275 39.87 -17.24 11.46
C PRO A 275 41.09 -18.10 11.23
N ILE A 276 42.03 -17.59 10.41
CA ILE A 276 43.33 -18.22 10.25
C ILE A 276 44.08 -18.01 11.56
N ARG A 277 44.18 -19.05 12.39
CA ARG A 277 45.15 -19.06 13.46
C ARG A 277 46.51 -19.31 12.80
N LEU A 278 47.30 -18.26 12.66
CA LEU A 278 48.73 -18.47 12.38
C LEU A 278 49.29 -19.37 13.47
N PRO A 279 49.95 -20.48 13.11
CA PRO A 279 50.59 -21.28 14.11
C PRO A 279 51.57 -20.36 14.89
N TYR A 280 51.45 -20.40 16.20
CA TYR A 280 52.44 -19.77 17.09
C TYR A 280 53.78 -20.44 16.85
N ASN A 281 54.46 -20.09 15.75
CA ASN A 281 55.83 -20.46 15.55
C ASN A 281 56.62 -19.53 16.45
N ASN A 282 57.08 -20.07 17.56
CA ASN A 282 58.09 -19.58 18.46
C ASN A 282 58.65 -18.20 18.04
N LEU A 283 57.99 -17.11 18.51
CA LEU A 283 58.50 -15.77 18.29
C LEU A 283 59.78 -15.64 19.13
N TYR A 284 60.92 -15.51 18.49
CA TYR A 284 62.19 -15.26 19.15
C TYR A 284 62.55 -13.78 18.96
N ILE A 285 62.80 -13.04 20.03
CA ILE A 285 63.38 -11.73 20.00
C ILE A 285 64.77 -11.87 20.72
N ASN A 286 65.86 -11.53 20.02
CA ASN A 286 67.22 -11.66 20.52
C ASN A 286 67.58 -13.08 21.01
N GLY A 287 67.06 -14.11 20.32
CA GLY A 287 67.38 -15.50 20.67
C GLY A 287 66.54 -16.09 21.82
N ASN A 288 65.72 -15.30 22.46
CA ASN A 288 64.82 -15.73 23.53
C ASN A 288 63.39 -15.95 23.00
N ARG A 289 62.82 -17.13 23.33
CA ARG A 289 61.44 -17.46 23.05
C ARG A 289 60.49 -16.59 23.88
N ILE A 290 59.59 -15.88 23.25
CA ILE A 290 58.52 -15.16 23.94
C ILE A 290 57.33 -16.09 24.02
N ASN A 291 56.88 -16.42 25.23
CA ASN A 291 55.69 -17.21 25.50
C ASN A 291 54.45 -16.34 25.52
#